data_2dd7b7de3bac3df63faaebeef6fb822d
#
_entry.id   2dd7b7de3bac3df63faaebeef6fb822d
#
_cell.length_a   1.000
_cell.length_b   1.000
_cell.length_c   1.000
_cell.angle_alpha   90.00
_cell.angle_beta   90.00
_cell.angle_gamma   90.00
#
_symmetry.space_group_name_H-M   'P 1'
#
loop_
_entity.id
_entity.type
_entity.pdbx_description
1 polymer ?
#
loop_
_entity_poly.entity_id
_entity_poly.type
_entity_poly.pdbx_seq_one_letter_code
_entity_poly.pdbx_strand_id
1 'polypeptide(L)'
;ASLLIALLFWLGLRWEQDMHKPRGNRWLLIISLVVGLSFGVHFMALLTIPAIGFLYYFKNYKDVTIKNFIIANIVVIAVLLFIFKLLLPMTMGFFGLTEVFMVNSLGLPFDSGTIFVTILLVTLFYFGLKYTQNKGLVTYNTLILCILFILIGFSTWLMLPIRANANTVINENKPSDAREVLAYYNREQYGVNPLFYGPQYTEAFSGLDKNNPYLDKAPNYERDYKTGKYVIVNNFKNAEQNTDDNQKTILPRMWSGDHMENYMNFTNPPAFKMNPNYPYEDDLQKYGIDPSQLSEEDYNKAIAQLKQETEKTINEFRQAYAQKQIDNEGYIKFLKSYGDYLIVEKPTTVDNLGFMVEYQFGYMYWRYLMWNF
;
A
#
# COMPACT_ATOMS: atom_id res chain seq x y z
N ALA A 1 6.33 16.99 -14.45
CA ALA A 1 7.23 16.40 -13.42
C ALA A 1 8.66 16.92 -13.58
N SER A 2 9.30 16.75 -14.76
CA SER A 2 10.72 17.11 -15.00
C SER A 2 11.06 18.58 -14.67
N LEU A 3 10.18 19.51 -15.03
CA LEU A 3 10.37 20.93 -14.70
C LEU A 3 10.46 21.16 -13.17
N LEU A 4 9.57 20.53 -12.39
CA LEU A 4 9.58 20.66 -10.92
C LEU A 4 10.82 20.02 -10.30
N ILE A 5 11.25 18.89 -10.83
CA ILE A 5 12.51 18.23 -10.40
C ILE A 5 13.69 19.16 -10.66
N ALA A 6 13.83 19.68 -11.87
CA ALA A 6 14.90 20.61 -12.23
C ALA A 6 14.87 21.89 -11.37
N LEU A 7 13.68 22.44 -11.13
CA LEU A 7 13.48 23.60 -10.27
C LEU A 7 13.92 23.31 -8.82
N LEU A 8 13.53 22.16 -8.26
CA LEU A 8 13.92 21.76 -6.91
C LEU A 8 15.43 21.55 -6.79
N PHE A 9 16.08 20.95 -7.78
CA PHE A 9 17.55 20.84 -7.79
C PHE A 9 18.22 22.22 -7.86
N TRP A 10 17.74 23.09 -8.72
CA TRP A 10 18.25 24.44 -8.80
C TRP A 10 18.10 25.23 -7.50
N LEU A 11 16.91 25.15 -6.88
CA LEU A 11 16.65 25.77 -5.57
C LEU A 11 17.53 25.16 -4.48
N GLY A 12 17.72 23.84 -4.50
CA GLY A 12 18.61 23.14 -3.57
C GLY A 12 20.05 23.61 -3.67
N LEU A 13 20.59 23.77 -4.88
CA LEU A 13 21.93 24.32 -5.11
C LEU A 13 22.02 25.79 -4.68
N ARG A 14 20.99 26.60 -4.91
CA ARG A 14 20.93 27.97 -4.41
C ARG A 14 20.91 28.03 -2.89
N TRP A 15 20.16 27.14 -2.26
CA TRP A 15 20.17 27.01 -0.81
C TRP A 15 21.55 26.59 -0.28
N GLU A 16 22.21 25.63 -0.90
CA GLU A 16 23.57 25.20 -0.52
C GLU A 16 24.58 26.38 -0.55
N GLN A 17 24.51 27.23 -1.57
CA GLN A 17 25.38 28.42 -1.70
C GLN A 17 25.09 29.47 -0.63
N ASP A 18 23.84 29.64 -0.22
CA ASP A 18 23.40 30.70 0.69
C ASP A 18 23.12 30.22 2.11
N MET A 19 23.30 28.95 2.41
CA MET A 19 22.85 28.28 3.65
C MET A 19 23.34 28.98 4.92
N HIS A 20 24.57 29.45 4.92
CA HIS A 20 25.19 30.18 6.06
C HIS A 20 25.10 31.72 5.97
N LYS A 21 24.49 32.25 4.91
CA LYS A 21 24.29 33.68 4.74
C LYS A 21 23.04 34.16 5.46
N PRO A 22 22.96 35.46 5.82
CA PRO A 22 21.75 36.06 6.32
C PRO A 22 20.55 35.74 5.37
N ARG A 23 19.45 35.29 5.91
CA ARG A 23 18.24 34.90 5.15
C ARG A 23 18.42 33.71 4.19
N GLY A 24 19.45 32.87 4.33
CA GLY A 24 19.67 31.69 3.51
C GLY A 24 18.45 30.70 3.57
N ASN A 25 17.78 30.61 4.71
CA ASN A 25 16.58 29.75 4.90
C ASN A 25 15.38 30.11 4.00
N ARG A 26 15.39 31.31 3.35
CA ARG A 26 14.34 31.67 2.38
C ARG A 26 14.19 30.63 1.24
N TRP A 27 15.31 30.02 0.85
CA TRP A 27 15.29 28.98 -0.19
C TRP A 27 14.55 27.73 0.25
N LEU A 28 14.65 27.34 1.52
CA LEU A 28 13.89 26.23 2.08
C LEU A 28 12.38 26.47 2.01
N LEU A 29 11.92 27.72 2.21
CA LEU A 29 10.50 28.05 2.11
C LEU A 29 9.99 27.88 0.67
N ILE A 30 10.78 28.32 -0.31
CA ILE A 30 10.42 28.14 -1.73
C ILE A 30 10.46 26.64 -2.09
N ILE A 31 11.48 25.90 -1.65
CA ILE A 31 11.57 24.45 -1.82
C ILE A 31 10.31 23.78 -1.24
N SER A 32 9.92 24.14 -0.02
CA SER A 32 8.74 23.63 0.66
C SER A 32 7.44 23.89 -0.12
N LEU A 33 7.32 25.11 -0.66
CA LEU A 33 6.17 25.46 -1.53
C LEU A 33 6.14 24.59 -2.79
N VAL A 34 7.28 24.47 -3.49
CA VAL A 34 7.37 23.67 -4.72
C VAL A 34 7.14 22.18 -4.44
N VAL A 35 7.62 21.67 -3.30
CA VAL A 35 7.31 20.31 -2.83
C VAL A 35 5.81 20.15 -2.66
N GLY A 36 5.12 21.06 -1.99
CA GLY A 36 3.67 21.03 -1.84
C GLY A 36 2.92 21.09 -3.17
N LEU A 37 3.31 21.99 -4.09
CA LEU A 37 2.75 22.10 -5.44
C LEU A 37 2.97 20.82 -6.27
N SER A 38 4.06 20.11 -6.05
CA SER A 38 4.41 18.92 -6.81
C SER A 38 3.41 17.78 -6.64
N PHE A 39 2.70 17.73 -5.52
CA PHE A 39 1.63 16.73 -5.30
C PHE A 39 0.49 16.89 -6.33
N GLY A 40 0.19 18.11 -6.74
CA GLY A 40 -0.81 18.38 -7.78
C GLY A 40 -0.37 18.00 -9.20
N VAL A 41 0.91 17.71 -9.41
CA VAL A 41 1.47 17.36 -10.73
C VAL A 41 1.94 15.92 -10.78
N HIS A 42 2.89 15.55 -9.93
CA HIS A 42 3.41 14.18 -9.87
C HIS A 42 4.33 13.98 -8.66
N PHE A 43 4.15 12.88 -7.94
CA PHE A 43 4.93 12.51 -6.74
C PHE A 43 6.44 12.31 -7.00
N MET A 44 6.87 12.08 -8.25
CA MET A 44 8.30 11.92 -8.58
C MET A 44 9.17 13.09 -8.10
N ALA A 45 8.62 14.31 -8.02
CA ALA A 45 9.36 15.45 -7.52
C ALA A 45 9.83 15.28 -6.07
N LEU A 46 9.15 14.46 -5.26
CA LEU A 46 9.55 14.15 -3.88
C LEU A 46 10.88 13.39 -3.81
N LEU A 47 11.27 12.70 -4.87
CA LEU A 47 12.56 12.00 -4.94
C LEU A 47 13.76 12.98 -4.92
N THR A 48 13.54 14.28 -5.10
CA THR A 48 14.58 15.30 -4.93
C THR A 48 14.86 15.62 -3.47
N ILE A 49 13.94 15.33 -2.53
CA ILE A 49 14.11 15.62 -1.10
C ILE A 49 15.37 14.94 -0.54
N PRO A 50 15.65 13.66 -0.80
CA PRO A 50 16.90 13.02 -0.42
C PRO A 50 18.13 13.76 -0.92
N ALA A 51 18.15 14.15 -2.18
CA ALA A 51 19.29 14.87 -2.76
C ALA A 51 19.52 16.24 -2.06
N ILE A 52 18.45 16.99 -1.79
CA ILE A 52 18.53 18.27 -1.06
C ILE A 52 19.02 18.04 0.38
N GLY A 53 18.57 16.97 1.04
CA GLY A 53 19.07 16.59 2.36
C GLY A 53 20.57 16.27 2.35
N PHE A 54 21.06 15.59 1.31
CA PHE A 54 22.50 15.32 1.15
C PHE A 54 23.31 16.59 0.81
N LEU A 55 22.77 17.57 0.10
CA LEU A 55 23.43 18.87 -0.05
C LEU A 55 23.69 19.53 1.31
N TYR A 56 22.69 19.47 2.23
CA TYR A 56 22.88 19.93 3.60
C TYR A 56 23.95 19.13 4.35
N TYR A 57 23.91 17.82 4.25
CA TYR A 57 24.84 16.92 4.93
C TYR A 57 26.29 17.20 4.51
N PHE A 58 26.59 17.17 3.21
CA PHE A 58 27.96 17.39 2.71
C PHE A 58 28.48 18.83 2.95
N LYS A 59 27.58 19.82 3.03
CA LYS A 59 27.95 21.19 3.34
C LYS A 59 28.36 21.40 4.79
N ASN A 60 27.71 20.70 5.72
CA ASN A 60 27.86 20.93 7.15
C ASN A 60 28.81 19.91 7.83
N TYR A 61 29.01 18.74 7.24
CA TYR A 61 29.85 17.68 7.81
C TYR A 61 31.08 17.47 6.92
N LYS A 62 32.23 17.97 7.40
CA LYS A 62 33.51 17.83 6.67
C LYS A 62 34.07 16.42 6.71
N ASP A 63 33.90 15.73 7.85
CA ASP A 63 34.38 14.36 8.05
C ASP A 63 33.23 13.38 7.79
N VAL A 64 33.22 12.79 6.60
CA VAL A 64 32.25 11.76 6.23
C VAL A 64 32.67 10.42 6.81
N THR A 65 31.98 9.99 7.86
CA THR A 65 32.12 8.66 8.44
C THR A 65 30.93 7.78 8.06
N ILE A 66 31.10 6.46 8.04
CA ILE A 66 30.02 5.51 7.78
C ILE A 66 28.85 5.76 8.73
N LYS A 67 29.14 5.99 10.02
CA LYS A 67 28.10 6.27 11.02
C LYS A 67 27.29 7.52 10.68
N ASN A 68 27.96 8.64 10.39
CA ASN A 68 27.28 9.90 10.08
C ASN A 68 26.48 9.80 8.76
N PHE A 69 27.01 9.06 7.80
CA PHE A 69 26.33 8.83 6.52
C PHE A 69 25.04 8.00 6.70
N ILE A 70 25.10 6.94 7.51
CA ILE A 70 23.91 6.14 7.85
C ILE A 70 22.86 7.00 8.56
N ILE A 71 23.27 7.83 9.54
CA ILE A 71 22.35 8.74 10.25
C ILE A 71 21.71 9.73 9.25
N ALA A 72 22.49 10.31 8.34
CA ALA A 72 21.99 11.22 7.32
C ALA A 72 20.92 10.54 6.44
N ASN A 73 21.16 9.30 6.00
CA ASN A 73 20.16 8.51 5.25
C ASN A 73 18.87 8.32 6.05
N ILE A 74 18.97 7.92 7.32
CA ILE A 74 17.80 7.73 8.18
C ILE A 74 17.00 9.03 8.31
N VAL A 75 17.67 10.14 8.56
CA VAL A 75 16.99 11.46 8.70
C VAL A 75 16.32 11.88 7.40
N VAL A 76 16.98 11.72 6.28
CA VAL A 76 16.44 12.10 4.96
C VAL A 76 15.22 11.25 4.61
N ILE A 77 15.28 9.94 4.84
CA ILE A 77 14.14 9.03 4.64
C ILE A 77 13.01 9.40 5.60
N ALA A 78 13.32 9.70 6.87
CA ALA A 78 12.32 10.11 7.85
C ALA A 78 11.59 11.40 7.44
N VAL A 79 12.31 12.41 6.90
CA VAL A 79 11.70 13.64 6.36
C VAL A 79 10.78 13.34 5.19
N LEU A 80 11.24 12.50 4.25
CA LEU A 80 10.41 12.09 3.10
C LEU A 80 9.13 11.38 3.55
N LEU A 81 9.25 10.41 4.45
CA LEU A 81 8.12 9.67 4.99
C LEU A 81 7.20 10.57 5.82
N PHE A 82 7.75 11.50 6.61
CA PHE A 82 6.97 12.47 7.36
C PHE A 82 6.07 13.30 6.43
N ILE A 83 6.61 13.84 5.35
CA ILE A 83 5.82 14.65 4.41
C ILE A 83 4.77 13.79 3.71
N PHE A 84 5.17 12.63 3.17
CA PHE A 84 4.33 11.82 2.30
C PHE A 84 3.33 10.95 3.05
N LYS A 85 3.71 10.37 4.20
CA LYS A 85 2.89 9.40 4.93
C LYS A 85 2.22 9.96 6.19
N LEU A 86 2.75 11.04 6.76
CA LEU A 86 2.21 11.60 7.99
C LEU A 86 1.56 12.96 7.76
N LEU A 87 2.32 13.96 7.35
CA LEU A 87 1.83 15.35 7.30
C LEU A 87 0.53 15.49 6.50
N LEU A 88 0.51 15.06 5.25
CA LEU A 88 -0.63 15.26 4.36
C LEU A 88 -1.81 14.31 4.72
N PRO A 89 -1.60 12.98 4.88
CA PRO A 89 -2.68 12.09 5.26
C PRO A 89 -3.31 12.43 6.61
N MET A 90 -2.50 12.78 7.63
CA MET A 90 -3.03 13.18 8.94
C MET A 90 -3.82 14.49 8.86
N THR A 91 -3.36 15.46 8.06
CA THR A 91 -4.10 16.71 7.87
C THR A 91 -5.45 16.43 7.23
N MET A 92 -5.52 15.68 6.13
CA MET A 92 -6.80 15.32 5.48
C MET A 92 -7.67 14.45 6.39
N GLY A 93 -7.09 13.46 7.07
CA GLY A 93 -7.79 12.62 8.04
C GLY A 93 -8.41 13.42 9.19
N PHE A 94 -7.68 14.42 9.69
CA PHE A 94 -8.17 15.28 10.75
C PHE A 94 -9.38 16.12 10.28
N PHE A 95 -9.36 16.66 9.07
CA PHE A 95 -10.53 17.30 8.47
C PHE A 95 -11.72 16.35 8.41
N GLY A 96 -11.54 15.14 7.90
CA GLY A 96 -12.61 14.16 7.74
C GLY A 96 -13.19 13.68 9.07
N LEU A 97 -12.35 13.34 10.04
CA LEU A 97 -12.78 12.88 11.37
C LEU A 97 -13.53 13.97 12.13
N THR A 98 -13.01 15.20 12.11
CA THR A 98 -13.65 16.33 12.80
C THR A 98 -14.99 16.68 12.15
N GLU A 99 -15.08 16.59 10.82
CA GLU A 99 -16.33 16.82 10.10
C GLU A 99 -17.42 15.84 10.55
N VAL A 100 -17.13 14.53 10.51
CA VAL A 100 -18.08 13.49 10.94
C VAL A 100 -18.46 13.66 12.41
N PHE A 101 -17.49 13.96 13.27
CA PHE A 101 -17.75 14.17 14.70
C PHE A 101 -18.68 15.37 14.95
N MET A 102 -18.40 16.52 14.32
CA MET A 102 -19.21 17.72 14.51
C MET A 102 -20.64 17.56 13.99
N VAL A 103 -20.79 16.93 12.84
CA VAL A 103 -22.12 16.74 12.24
C VAL A 103 -22.90 15.65 12.99
N ASN A 104 -22.31 14.47 13.19
CA ASN A 104 -23.04 13.33 13.73
C ASN A 104 -23.22 13.37 15.26
N SER A 105 -22.22 13.87 16.00
CA SER A 105 -22.24 13.87 17.47
C SER A 105 -22.74 15.19 18.04
N LEU A 106 -22.38 16.33 17.44
CA LEU A 106 -22.81 17.64 17.92
C LEU A 106 -24.05 18.19 17.19
N GLY A 107 -24.50 17.52 16.12
CA GLY A 107 -25.69 17.95 15.37
C GLY A 107 -25.50 19.25 14.58
N LEU A 108 -24.26 19.62 14.25
CA LEU A 108 -23.97 20.83 13.50
C LEU A 108 -24.19 20.60 11.99
N PRO A 109 -24.41 21.65 11.19
CA PRO A 109 -24.54 21.52 9.75
C PRO A 109 -23.30 20.92 9.08
N PHE A 110 -23.46 20.36 7.88
CA PHE A 110 -22.34 19.94 7.04
C PHE A 110 -21.34 21.09 6.84
N ASP A 111 -20.08 20.72 6.70
CA ASP A 111 -18.90 21.58 6.55
C ASP A 111 -18.48 22.33 7.83
N SER A 112 -19.18 22.18 8.95
CA SER A 112 -18.82 22.80 10.25
C SER A 112 -17.44 22.35 10.74
N GLY A 113 -17.12 21.06 10.63
CA GLY A 113 -15.82 20.52 11.00
C GLY A 113 -14.70 21.05 10.10
N THR A 114 -14.96 21.16 8.82
CA THR A 114 -14.03 21.72 7.84
C THR A 114 -13.68 23.17 8.16
N ILE A 115 -14.69 23.99 8.48
CA ILE A 115 -14.49 25.39 8.90
C ILE A 115 -13.69 25.45 10.21
N PHE A 116 -14.07 24.64 11.19
CA PHE A 116 -13.39 24.60 12.49
C PHE A 116 -11.91 24.25 12.35
N VAL A 117 -11.58 23.15 11.61
CA VAL A 117 -10.19 22.73 11.41
C VAL A 117 -9.39 23.79 10.68
N THR A 118 -9.98 24.46 9.70
CA THR A 118 -9.32 25.56 8.98
C THR A 118 -8.95 26.69 9.92
N ILE A 119 -9.89 27.15 10.75
CA ILE A 119 -9.66 28.21 11.77
C ILE A 119 -8.61 27.75 12.77
N LEU A 120 -8.69 26.49 13.23
CA LEU A 120 -7.74 25.92 14.18
C LEU A 120 -6.32 25.90 13.59
N LEU A 121 -6.14 25.44 12.36
CA LEU A 121 -4.82 25.41 11.70
C LEU A 121 -4.25 26.81 11.54
N VAL A 122 -5.03 27.76 11.03
CA VAL A 122 -4.60 29.17 10.91
C VAL A 122 -4.18 29.72 12.27
N THR A 123 -4.95 29.43 13.32
CA THR A 123 -4.65 29.87 14.68
C THR A 123 -3.36 29.26 15.21
N LEU A 124 -3.19 27.94 15.03
CA LEU A 124 -1.97 27.24 15.45
C LEU A 124 -0.72 27.77 14.74
N PHE A 125 -0.79 27.97 13.43
CA PHE A 125 0.33 28.57 12.68
C PHE A 125 0.62 30.01 13.14
N TYR A 126 -0.41 30.84 13.31
CA TYR A 126 -0.23 32.20 13.78
C TYR A 126 0.48 32.27 15.13
N PHE A 127 -0.05 31.55 16.13
CA PHE A 127 0.55 31.56 17.46
C PHE A 127 1.90 30.87 17.52
N GLY A 128 2.08 29.76 16.78
CA GLY A 128 3.36 29.06 16.68
C GLY A 128 4.47 29.93 16.09
N LEU A 129 4.17 30.63 15.00
CA LEU A 129 5.10 31.56 14.37
C LEU A 129 5.41 32.76 15.27
N LYS A 130 4.39 33.37 15.88
CA LYS A 130 4.57 34.50 16.80
C LYS A 130 5.39 34.10 18.04
N TYR A 131 5.10 32.94 18.62
CA TYR A 131 5.84 32.44 19.77
C TYR A 131 7.32 32.17 19.44
N THR A 132 7.60 31.47 18.35
CA THR A 132 8.97 31.14 17.95
C THR A 132 9.76 32.40 17.54
N GLN A 133 9.11 33.37 16.92
CA GLN A 133 9.71 34.66 16.57
C GLN A 133 10.05 35.46 17.84
N ASN A 134 9.12 35.56 18.78
CA ASN A 134 9.31 36.32 20.04
C ASN A 134 10.42 35.70 20.92
N LYS A 135 10.60 34.39 20.86
CA LYS A 135 11.65 33.67 21.60
C LYS A 135 12.98 33.57 20.83
N GLY A 136 13.08 34.09 19.62
CA GLY A 136 14.28 33.99 18.79
C GLY A 136 14.63 32.56 18.33
N LEU A 137 13.65 31.65 18.33
CA LEU A 137 13.83 30.24 17.95
C LEU A 137 13.83 30.08 16.43
N VAL A 138 14.90 30.54 15.77
CA VAL A 138 14.98 30.60 14.29
C VAL A 138 14.73 29.27 13.61
N THR A 139 15.32 28.17 14.11
CA THR A 139 15.17 26.84 13.53
C THR A 139 13.72 26.36 13.58
N TYR A 140 13.06 26.47 14.75
CA TYR A 140 11.65 26.07 14.91
C TYR A 140 10.73 26.96 14.08
N ASN A 141 11.00 28.25 14.00
CA ASN A 141 10.25 29.18 13.16
C ASN A 141 10.34 28.76 11.68
N THR A 142 11.55 28.45 11.21
CA THR A 142 11.78 27.96 9.83
C THR A 142 11.05 26.66 9.57
N LEU A 143 11.08 25.68 10.51
CA LEU A 143 10.34 24.42 10.37
C LEU A 143 8.84 24.62 10.26
N ILE A 144 8.25 25.46 11.13
CA ILE A 144 6.80 25.77 11.07
C ILE A 144 6.47 26.45 9.72
N LEU A 145 7.29 27.37 9.25
CA LEU A 145 7.12 27.98 7.94
C LEU A 145 7.24 26.95 6.80
N CYS A 146 8.19 26.03 6.84
CA CYS A 146 8.32 24.99 5.82
C CYS A 146 7.05 24.12 5.77
N ILE A 147 6.52 23.68 6.91
CA ILE A 147 5.27 22.92 6.99
C ILE A 147 4.12 23.73 6.41
N LEU A 148 3.98 25.00 6.81
CA LEU A 148 2.95 25.90 6.27
C LEU A 148 3.05 26.04 4.75
N PHE A 149 4.25 26.23 4.20
CA PHE A 149 4.44 26.36 2.76
C PHE A 149 4.18 25.06 1.99
N ILE A 150 4.50 23.90 2.57
CA ILE A 150 4.07 22.60 2.01
C ILE A 150 2.54 22.52 1.93
N LEU A 151 1.83 22.87 3.01
CA LEU A 151 0.37 22.85 3.05
C LEU A 151 -0.25 23.87 2.09
N ILE A 152 0.32 25.07 1.96
CA ILE A 152 -0.10 26.06 0.97
C ILE A 152 0.09 25.49 -0.46
N GLY A 153 1.23 24.90 -0.78
CA GLY A 153 1.43 24.26 -2.07
C GLY A 153 0.46 23.11 -2.33
N PHE A 154 0.26 22.26 -1.31
CA PHE A 154 -0.68 21.15 -1.37
C PHE A 154 -2.16 21.60 -1.49
N SER A 155 -2.51 22.82 -1.07
CA SER A 155 -3.86 23.35 -1.20
C SER A 155 -4.39 23.40 -2.66
N THR A 156 -3.50 23.24 -3.65
CA THR A 156 -3.93 23.01 -5.05
C THR A 156 -4.81 21.78 -5.22
N TRP A 157 -4.72 20.80 -4.33
CA TRP A 157 -5.60 19.62 -4.29
C TRP A 157 -7.05 19.97 -3.94
N LEU A 158 -7.34 21.16 -3.38
CA LEU A 158 -8.71 21.66 -3.19
C LEU A 158 -9.49 21.79 -4.52
N MET A 159 -8.78 21.84 -5.64
CA MET A 159 -9.43 21.76 -6.94
C MET A 159 -10.19 20.45 -7.17
N LEU A 160 -9.77 19.34 -6.52
CA LEU A 160 -10.44 18.04 -6.64
C LEU A 160 -11.87 18.10 -6.05
N PRO A 161 -12.09 18.42 -4.77
CA PRO A 161 -13.44 18.51 -4.22
C PRO A 161 -14.27 19.66 -4.86
N ILE A 162 -13.64 20.78 -5.24
CA ILE A 162 -14.37 21.84 -5.95
C ILE A 162 -14.94 21.32 -7.27
N ARG A 163 -14.15 20.63 -8.07
CA ARG A 163 -14.60 20.05 -9.34
C ARG A 163 -15.56 18.89 -9.15
N ALA A 164 -15.32 18.02 -8.16
CA ALA A 164 -16.20 16.89 -7.86
C ALA A 164 -17.62 17.35 -7.48
N ASN A 165 -17.76 18.49 -6.79
CA ASN A 165 -19.05 19.08 -6.43
C ASN A 165 -19.67 19.96 -7.54
N ALA A 166 -18.94 20.24 -8.62
CA ALA A 166 -19.44 21.05 -9.75
C ALA A 166 -20.21 20.24 -10.81
N ASN A 167 -20.60 18.98 -10.51
CA ASN A 167 -21.35 18.10 -11.43
C ASN A 167 -20.72 17.97 -12.83
N THR A 168 -19.42 17.82 -12.91
CA THR A 168 -18.70 17.63 -14.17
C THR A 168 -19.08 16.32 -14.84
N VAL A 169 -19.06 16.27 -16.17
CA VAL A 169 -19.44 15.07 -16.97
C VAL A 169 -18.57 13.86 -16.62
N ILE A 170 -17.29 14.08 -16.34
CA ILE A 170 -16.36 13.03 -15.88
C ILE A 170 -15.95 13.38 -14.46
N ASN A 171 -16.36 12.55 -13.51
CA ASN A 171 -16.07 12.69 -12.08
C ASN A 171 -15.65 11.33 -11.50
N GLU A 172 -14.49 10.88 -11.91
CA GLU A 172 -13.93 9.59 -11.50
C GLU A 172 -13.55 9.63 -10.02
N ASN A 173 -13.95 8.59 -9.27
CA ASN A 173 -13.79 8.45 -7.81
C ASN A 173 -14.42 9.56 -6.95
N LYS A 174 -15.07 10.55 -7.56
CA LYS A 174 -15.85 11.63 -6.92
C LYS A 174 -15.29 12.12 -5.57
N PRO A 175 -14.05 12.63 -5.52
CA PRO A 175 -13.44 13.09 -4.27
C PRO A 175 -14.06 14.41 -3.78
N SER A 176 -15.28 14.35 -3.26
CA SER A 176 -16.12 15.51 -2.94
C SER A 176 -15.86 16.11 -1.56
N ASP A 177 -15.23 15.36 -0.65
CA ASP A 177 -14.84 15.82 0.70
C ASP A 177 -13.41 15.38 1.08
N ALA A 178 -12.96 15.80 2.26
CA ALA A 178 -11.59 15.53 2.72
C ALA A 178 -11.25 14.03 2.85
N ARG A 179 -12.23 13.18 3.17
CA ARG A 179 -12.03 11.73 3.32
C ARG A 179 -11.88 11.06 1.96
N GLU A 180 -12.71 11.45 1.00
CA GLU A 180 -12.64 10.96 -0.37
C GLU A 180 -11.37 11.45 -1.06
N VAL A 181 -10.92 12.68 -0.77
CA VAL A 181 -9.61 13.18 -1.19
C VAL A 181 -8.48 12.36 -0.55
N LEU A 182 -8.60 11.96 0.71
CA LEU A 182 -7.63 11.09 1.37
C LEU A 182 -7.63 9.68 0.75
N ALA A 183 -8.80 9.11 0.48
CA ALA A 183 -8.93 7.81 -0.20
C ALA A 183 -8.32 7.85 -1.61
N TYR A 184 -8.55 8.95 -2.33
CA TYR A 184 -7.91 9.20 -3.63
C TYR A 184 -6.39 9.34 -3.50
N TYR A 185 -5.89 10.06 -2.50
CA TYR A 185 -4.46 10.19 -2.20
C TYR A 185 -3.81 8.84 -1.88
N ASN A 186 -4.46 8.03 -1.06
CA ASN A 186 -4.02 6.69 -0.69
C ASN A 186 -4.18 5.68 -1.82
N ARG A 187 -4.85 6.04 -2.92
CA ARG A 187 -5.15 5.15 -4.05
C ARG A 187 -5.96 3.92 -3.63
N GLU A 188 -6.92 4.08 -2.72
CA GLU A 188 -7.72 2.98 -2.16
C GLU A 188 -8.58 2.25 -3.20
N GLN A 189 -8.86 2.88 -4.35
CA GLN A 189 -9.51 2.26 -5.50
C GLN A 189 -8.64 1.22 -6.21
N TYR A 190 -7.35 1.21 -5.98
CA TYR A 190 -6.44 0.22 -6.54
C TYR A 190 -6.10 -0.84 -5.49
N GLY A 191 -5.87 -2.07 -5.92
CA GLY A 191 -5.42 -3.14 -5.03
C GLY A 191 -4.12 -2.78 -4.31
N VAL A 192 -3.95 -3.29 -3.10
CA VAL A 192 -2.74 -3.07 -2.30
C VAL A 192 -1.70 -4.12 -2.64
N ASN A 193 -0.53 -3.68 -3.09
CA ASN A 193 0.61 -4.57 -3.28
C ASN A 193 1.36 -4.74 -1.95
N PRO A 194 1.48 -5.95 -1.42
CA PRO A 194 2.19 -6.17 -0.16
C PRO A 194 3.70 -5.96 -0.36
N LEU A 195 4.25 -4.92 0.26
CA LEU A 195 5.69 -4.60 0.12
C LEU A 195 6.55 -5.28 1.18
N PHE A 196 6.11 -5.28 2.44
CA PHE A 196 6.90 -5.74 3.57
C PHE A 196 6.36 -7.00 4.22
N TYR A 197 5.04 -7.17 4.27
CA TYR A 197 4.37 -8.33 4.81
C TYR A 197 3.04 -8.52 4.09
N GLY A 198 2.71 -9.75 3.74
CA GLY A 198 1.46 -10.08 3.08
C GLY A 198 1.48 -11.44 2.38
N PRO A 199 0.39 -11.77 1.69
CA PRO A 199 0.23 -13.04 1.02
C PRO A 199 1.18 -13.21 -0.17
N GLN A 200 1.34 -14.45 -0.59
CA GLN A 200 2.01 -14.83 -1.82
C GLN A 200 0.98 -15.38 -2.81
N TYR A 201 1.35 -15.54 -4.07
CA TYR A 201 0.46 -16.01 -5.14
C TYR A 201 -0.21 -17.37 -4.84
N THR A 202 0.38 -18.17 -3.95
CA THR A 202 -0.15 -19.47 -3.52
C THR A 202 -1.38 -19.34 -2.63
N GLU A 203 -1.75 -18.13 -2.17
CA GLU A 203 -3.01 -17.89 -1.46
C GLU A 203 -4.23 -18.34 -2.26
N ALA A 204 -4.15 -18.23 -3.60
CA ALA A 204 -5.21 -18.63 -4.50
C ALA A 204 -5.61 -20.12 -4.38
N PHE A 205 -4.77 -20.94 -3.73
CA PHE A 205 -5.00 -22.38 -3.54
C PHE A 205 -5.34 -22.75 -2.08
N SER A 206 -5.22 -21.84 -1.12
CA SER A 206 -5.39 -22.15 0.32
C SER A 206 -6.72 -21.68 0.90
N GLY A 207 -7.44 -20.83 0.16
CA GLY A 207 -8.67 -20.22 0.64
C GLY A 207 -8.45 -19.12 1.69
N LEU A 208 -9.54 -18.75 2.35
CA LEU A 208 -9.57 -17.72 3.37
C LEU A 208 -9.20 -18.28 4.75
N ASP A 209 -8.79 -17.38 5.67
CA ASP A 209 -8.61 -17.73 7.07
C ASP A 209 -9.90 -18.32 7.65
N LYS A 210 -9.80 -19.49 8.31
CA LYS A 210 -10.95 -20.23 8.81
C LYS A 210 -11.66 -19.53 9.97
N ASN A 211 -10.92 -18.76 10.77
CA ASN A 211 -11.46 -18.11 11.97
C ASN A 211 -12.03 -16.72 11.64
N ASN A 212 -11.33 -15.98 10.77
CA ASN A 212 -11.70 -14.62 10.39
C ASN A 212 -11.58 -14.47 8.86
N PRO A 213 -12.50 -15.00 8.06
CA PRO A 213 -12.40 -15.01 6.60
C PRO A 213 -12.46 -13.61 5.97
N TYR A 214 -12.97 -12.64 6.70
CA TYR A 214 -13.09 -11.26 6.25
C TYR A 214 -12.64 -10.27 7.32
N LEU A 215 -11.93 -9.22 6.90
CA LEU A 215 -11.56 -8.08 7.74
C LEU A 215 -12.41 -6.89 7.38
N ASP A 216 -12.90 -6.18 8.39
CA ASP A 216 -13.67 -4.96 8.20
C ASP A 216 -12.75 -3.85 7.71
N LYS A 217 -13.12 -3.19 6.62
CA LYS A 217 -12.49 -1.94 6.17
C LYS A 217 -12.98 -0.76 6.99
N ALA A 218 -12.22 0.32 6.95
CA ALA A 218 -12.64 1.59 7.53
C ALA A 218 -14.00 2.02 6.95
N PRO A 219 -14.91 2.57 7.77
CA PRO A 219 -16.24 2.93 7.32
C PRO A 219 -16.18 4.09 6.29
N ASN A 220 -16.90 3.93 5.19
CA ASN A 220 -17.15 4.99 4.22
C ASN A 220 -18.42 5.74 4.60
N TYR A 221 -18.33 7.06 4.64
CA TYR A 221 -19.42 7.93 5.05
C TYR A 221 -19.91 8.73 3.84
N GLU A 222 -21.23 8.78 3.67
CA GLU A 222 -21.90 9.68 2.71
C GLU A 222 -22.82 10.65 3.42
N ARG A 223 -23.06 11.81 2.78
CA ARG A 223 -23.99 12.83 3.27
C ARG A 223 -25.42 12.41 3.01
N ASP A 224 -26.19 12.23 4.06
CA ASP A 224 -27.65 12.09 3.94
C ASP A 224 -28.32 13.44 4.20
N TYR A 225 -28.74 14.08 3.14
CA TYR A 225 -29.40 15.40 3.19
C TYR A 225 -30.79 15.34 3.83
N LYS A 226 -31.41 14.15 3.97
CA LYS A 226 -32.72 14.00 4.63
C LYS A 226 -32.57 14.03 6.15
N THR A 227 -31.57 13.36 6.67
CA THR A 227 -31.32 13.33 8.12
C THR A 227 -30.34 14.41 8.58
N GLY A 228 -29.64 15.07 7.67
CA GLY A 228 -28.58 16.04 7.98
C GLY A 228 -27.34 15.40 8.62
N LYS A 229 -27.09 14.11 8.41
CA LYS A 229 -25.99 13.35 9.01
C LYS A 229 -25.18 12.60 7.98
N TYR A 230 -23.98 12.20 8.37
CA TYR A 230 -23.19 11.23 7.63
C TYR A 230 -23.63 9.81 7.99
N VAL A 231 -23.94 9.00 6.99
CA VAL A 231 -24.32 7.59 7.13
C VAL A 231 -23.20 6.69 6.59
N ILE A 232 -23.02 5.53 7.24
CA ILE A 232 -22.05 4.53 6.78
C ILE A 232 -22.68 3.72 5.65
N VAL A 233 -22.01 3.68 4.50
CA VAL A 233 -22.57 3.05 3.27
C VAL A 233 -21.91 1.73 2.91
N ASN A 234 -20.85 1.32 3.61
CA ASN A 234 -20.06 0.12 3.26
C ASN A 234 -20.03 -0.98 4.32
N ASN A 235 -21.01 -1.04 5.22
CA ASN A 235 -20.99 -1.88 6.43
C ASN A 235 -20.46 -3.32 6.23
N PHE A 236 -20.72 -3.94 5.07
CA PHE A 236 -20.20 -5.29 4.75
C PHE A 236 -19.70 -5.41 3.31
N LYS A 237 -20.01 -4.47 2.42
CA LYS A 237 -19.68 -4.57 0.99
C LYS A 237 -18.20 -4.38 0.67
N ASN A 238 -17.44 -3.81 1.57
CA ASN A 238 -16.01 -3.55 1.41
C ASN A 238 -15.16 -4.35 2.39
N ALA A 239 -15.69 -5.44 2.94
CA ALA A 239 -14.87 -6.38 3.70
C ALA A 239 -13.72 -6.89 2.83
N GLU A 240 -12.51 -6.87 3.35
CA GLU A 240 -11.34 -7.40 2.69
C GLU A 240 -11.24 -8.90 3.00
N GLN A 241 -11.02 -9.71 1.97
CA GLN A 241 -10.77 -11.14 2.18
C GLN A 241 -9.48 -11.30 3.00
N ASN A 242 -9.57 -12.04 4.08
CA ASN A 242 -8.42 -12.35 4.92
C ASN A 242 -7.82 -13.67 4.47
N THR A 243 -6.63 -13.59 3.93
CA THR A 243 -5.86 -14.77 3.51
C THR A 243 -5.36 -15.54 4.72
N ASP A 244 -5.30 -16.86 4.64
CA ASP A 244 -4.66 -17.72 5.65
C ASP A 244 -3.26 -17.20 5.98
N ASP A 245 -2.97 -17.03 7.27
CA ASP A 245 -1.67 -16.55 7.75
C ASP A 245 -0.50 -17.45 7.32
N ASN A 246 -0.77 -18.74 7.08
CA ASN A 246 0.23 -19.65 6.53
C ASN A 246 0.72 -19.23 5.13
N GLN A 247 -0.06 -18.45 4.39
CA GLN A 247 0.31 -17.95 3.05
C GLN A 247 0.98 -16.59 3.08
N LYS A 248 1.06 -15.93 4.25
CA LYS A 248 1.72 -14.63 4.40
C LYS A 248 3.22 -14.78 4.72
N THR A 249 4.02 -13.86 4.22
CA THR A 249 5.48 -13.83 4.46
C THR A 249 6.00 -12.40 4.58
N ILE A 250 7.23 -12.28 5.10
CA ILE A 250 7.97 -11.03 5.11
C ILE A 250 8.61 -10.84 3.72
N LEU A 251 8.53 -9.62 3.17
CA LEU A 251 9.02 -9.24 1.84
C LEU A 251 8.47 -10.15 0.72
N PRO A 252 7.14 -10.25 0.54
CA PRO A 252 6.57 -11.04 -0.53
C PRO A 252 6.89 -10.41 -1.88
N ARG A 253 7.75 -11.06 -2.66
CA ARG A 253 8.08 -10.60 -4.02
C ARG A 253 7.19 -11.23 -5.08
N MET A 254 6.61 -12.39 -4.77
CA MET A 254 5.74 -13.17 -5.64
C MET A 254 4.31 -13.19 -5.08
N TRP A 255 3.64 -12.03 -5.09
CA TRP A 255 2.34 -11.85 -4.45
C TRP A 255 1.14 -11.93 -5.42
N SER A 256 1.33 -11.69 -6.72
CA SER A 256 0.23 -11.60 -7.68
C SER A 256 -0.18 -12.96 -8.22
N GLY A 257 -1.43 -13.33 -8.02
CA GLY A 257 -2.00 -14.55 -8.60
C GLY A 257 -2.01 -14.59 -10.13
N ASP A 258 -2.03 -13.43 -10.78
CA ASP A 258 -2.03 -13.34 -12.25
C ASP A 258 -0.67 -13.63 -12.88
N HIS A 259 0.39 -13.64 -12.08
CA HIS A 259 1.76 -13.84 -12.54
C HIS A 259 2.38 -15.16 -12.07
N MET A 260 1.59 -16.15 -11.68
CA MET A 260 2.06 -17.44 -11.16
C MET A 260 3.06 -18.14 -12.08
N GLU A 261 2.72 -18.24 -13.35
CA GLU A 261 3.57 -18.88 -14.34
C GLU A 261 4.92 -18.18 -14.49
N ASN A 262 4.92 -16.84 -14.50
CA ASN A 262 6.15 -16.05 -14.56
C ASN A 262 7.02 -16.27 -13.33
N TYR A 263 6.44 -16.39 -12.13
CA TYR A 263 7.20 -16.71 -10.93
C TYR A 263 7.84 -18.09 -11.02
N MET A 264 7.09 -19.10 -11.49
CA MET A 264 7.58 -20.47 -11.65
C MET A 264 8.67 -20.62 -12.72
N ASN A 265 8.77 -19.68 -13.67
CA ASN A 265 9.87 -19.66 -14.65
C ASN A 265 11.21 -19.22 -14.05
N PHE A 266 11.19 -18.50 -12.91
CA PHE A 266 12.39 -18.01 -12.21
C PHE A 266 12.63 -18.71 -10.87
N THR A 267 11.65 -19.47 -10.39
CA THR A 267 11.72 -20.22 -9.13
C THR A 267 11.16 -21.62 -9.34
N ASN A 268 11.31 -22.48 -8.36
CA ASN A 268 10.64 -23.78 -8.40
C ASN A 268 9.12 -23.61 -8.24
N PRO A 269 8.30 -24.52 -8.80
CA PRO A 269 6.90 -24.56 -8.54
C PRO A 269 6.62 -24.77 -7.04
N PRO A 270 5.48 -24.29 -6.52
CA PRO A 270 5.14 -24.45 -5.11
C PRO A 270 4.98 -25.93 -4.76
N ALA A 271 5.61 -26.35 -3.67
CA ALA A 271 5.41 -27.69 -3.15
C ALA A 271 3.98 -27.87 -2.62
N PHE A 272 3.49 -29.08 -2.63
CA PHE A 272 2.18 -29.38 -2.06
C PHE A 272 2.17 -30.76 -1.41
N LYS A 273 1.27 -30.92 -0.43
CA LYS A 273 1.00 -32.17 0.28
C LYS A 273 -0.48 -32.51 0.18
N MET A 274 -0.79 -33.79 0.30
CA MET A 274 -2.18 -34.22 0.42
C MET A 274 -2.80 -33.65 1.70
N ASN A 275 -4.01 -33.14 1.62
CA ASN A 275 -4.75 -32.61 2.75
C ASN A 275 -5.28 -33.76 3.62
N PRO A 276 -4.75 -33.98 4.84
CA PRO A 276 -5.21 -35.09 5.68
C PRO A 276 -6.65 -34.91 6.19
N ASN A 277 -7.13 -33.67 6.18
CA ASN A 277 -8.45 -33.30 6.71
C ASN A 277 -9.50 -33.09 5.61
N TYR A 278 -9.22 -33.55 4.38
CA TYR A 278 -10.20 -33.42 3.31
C TYR A 278 -11.44 -34.30 3.58
N PRO A 279 -12.66 -33.75 3.50
CA PRO A 279 -13.89 -34.48 3.77
C PRO A 279 -14.30 -35.30 2.54
N TYR A 280 -13.76 -36.52 2.40
CA TYR A 280 -14.07 -37.43 1.29
C TYR A 280 -15.54 -37.85 1.23
N GLU A 281 -16.30 -37.59 2.28
CA GLU A 281 -17.75 -37.82 2.35
C GLU A 281 -18.50 -37.04 1.26
N ASP A 282 -18.05 -35.81 0.98
CA ASP A 282 -18.65 -34.97 -0.05
C ASP A 282 -18.46 -35.56 -1.45
N ASP A 283 -17.38 -36.32 -1.67
CA ASP A 283 -17.13 -37.00 -2.93
C ASP A 283 -17.99 -38.24 -3.10
N LEU A 284 -18.26 -39.00 -2.04
CA LEU A 284 -19.23 -40.12 -2.10
C LEU A 284 -20.59 -39.62 -2.57
N GLN A 285 -21.04 -38.48 -2.06
CA GLN A 285 -22.30 -37.85 -2.50
C GLN A 285 -22.27 -37.44 -3.98
N LYS A 286 -21.16 -36.91 -4.47
CA LYS A 286 -20.98 -36.55 -5.89
C LYS A 286 -21.09 -37.80 -6.80
N TYR A 287 -20.64 -38.97 -6.31
CA TYR A 287 -20.77 -40.24 -7.02
C TYR A 287 -22.13 -40.89 -6.84
N GLY A 288 -23.09 -40.21 -6.18
CA GLY A 288 -24.43 -40.72 -5.95
C GLY A 288 -24.52 -41.80 -4.86
N ILE A 289 -23.51 -41.92 -4.03
CA ILE A 289 -23.44 -42.83 -2.89
C ILE A 289 -23.83 -42.04 -1.63
N ASP A 290 -24.96 -42.43 -1.02
CA ASP A 290 -25.41 -41.84 0.23
C ASP A 290 -24.63 -42.47 1.41
N PRO A 291 -23.76 -41.70 2.11
CA PRO A 291 -22.98 -42.23 3.22
C PRO A 291 -23.81 -42.83 4.33
N SER A 292 -25.05 -42.34 4.53
CA SER A 292 -25.96 -42.82 5.58
C SER A 292 -26.55 -44.21 5.33
N GLN A 293 -26.47 -44.71 4.10
CA GLN A 293 -27.00 -46.03 3.70
C GLN A 293 -25.92 -47.13 3.68
N LEU A 294 -24.65 -46.75 3.90
CA LEU A 294 -23.54 -47.70 3.93
C LEU A 294 -23.35 -48.29 5.32
N SER A 295 -22.92 -49.57 5.37
CA SER A 295 -22.38 -50.13 6.60
C SER A 295 -21.06 -49.41 6.96
N GLU A 296 -20.69 -49.41 8.24
CA GLU A 296 -19.43 -48.77 8.69
C GLU A 296 -18.20 -49.38 7.97
N GLU A 297 -18.25 -50.67 7.66
CA GLU A 297 -17.15 -51.34 6.93
C GLU A 297 -17.10 -50.91 5.47
N ASP A 298 -18.25 -50.80 4.78
CA ASP A 298 -18.32 -50.38 3.38
C ASP A 298 -17.99 -48.90 3.23
N TYR A 299 -18.42 -48.07 4.19
CA TYR A 299 -18.04 -46.64 4.25
C TYR A 299 -16.51 -46.47 4.35
N ASN A 300 -15.88 -47.17 5.31
CA ASN A 300 -14.42 -47.08 5.49
C ASN A 300 -13.66 -47.61 4.26
N LYS A 301 -14.16 -48.65 3.58
CA LYS A 301 -13.58 -49.15 2.32
C LYS A 301 -13.70 -48.12 1.20
N ALA A 302 -14.84 -47.48 1.03
CA ALA A 302 -15.08 -46.47 0.00
C ALA A 302 -14.17 -45.24 0.21
N ILE A 303 -14.08 -44.74 1.44
CA ILE A 303 -13.17 -43.65 1.78
C ILE A 303 -11.70 -44.01 1.51
N ALA A 304 -11.27 -45.24 1.88
CA ALA A 304 -9.93 -45.71 1.64
C ALA A 304 -9.60 -45.79 0.14
N GLN A 305 -10.54 -46.25 -0.69
CA GLN A 305 -10.39 -46.29 -2.14
C GLN A 305 -10.24 -44.88 -2.74
N LEU A 306 -11.10 -43.93 -2.36
CA LEU A 306 -11.01 -42.54 -2.83
C LEU A 306 -9.65 -41.91 -2.47
N LYS A 307 -9.20 -42.14 -1.23
CA LYS A 307 -7.84 -41.66 -0.80
C LYS A 307 -6.74 -42.25 -1.66
N GLN A 308 -6.80 -43.55 -1.91
CA GLN A 308 -5.80 -44.26 -2.73
C GLN A 308 -5.80 -43.77 -4.19
N GLU A 309 -6.99 -43.56 -4.79
CA GLU A 309 -7.09 -42.98 -6.14
C GLU A 309 -6.57 -41.58 -6.22
N THR A 310 -6.89 -40.70 -5.24
CA THR A 310 -6.36 -39.35 -5.16
C THR A 310 -4.84 -39.36 -5.02
N GLU A 311 -4.30 -40.20 -4.14
CA GLU A 311 -2.85 -40.34 -3.96
C GLU A 311 -2.14 -40.82 -5.24
N LYS A 312 -2.74 -41.78 -5.92
CA LYS A 312 -2.25 -42.29 -7.21
C LYS A 312 -2.20 -41.18 -8.26
N THR A 313 -3.28 -40.43 -8.41
CA THR A 313 -3.36 -39.29 -9.36
C THR A 313 -2.30 -38.21 -9.03
N ILE A 314 -2.11 -37.89 -7.76
CA ILE A 314 -1.07 -36.93 -7.31
C ILE A 314 0.33 -37.44 -7.68
N ASN A 315 0.61 -38.71 -7.47
CA ASN A 315 1.91 -39.31 -7.76
C ASN A 315 2.17 -39.41 -9.28
N GLU A 316 1.17 -39.75 -10.06
CA GLU A 316 1.25 -39.72 -11.53
C GLU A 316 1.53 -38.32 -12.05
N PHE A 317 0.85 -37.32 -11.51
CA PHE A 317 1.10 -35.91 -11.85
C PHE A 317 2.55 -35.49 -11.52
N ARG A 318 3.05 -35.82 -10.33
CA ARG A 318 4.44 -35.51 -9.94
C ARG A 318 5.46 -36.15 -10.86
N GLN A 319 5.22 -37.40 -11.28
CA GLN A 319 6.10 -38.10 -12.23
C GLN A 319 6.06 -37.43 -13.61
N ALA A 320 4.88 -37.10 -14.13
CA ALA A 320 4.71 -36.45 -15.41
C ALA A 320 5.37 -35.06 -15.44
N TYR A 321 5.24 -34.30 -14.35
CA TYR A 321 5.92 -33.01 -14.25
C TYR A 321 7.45 -33.16 -14.17
N ALA A 322 7.95 -34.10 -13.37
CA ALA A 322 9.40 -34.39 -13.29
C ALA A 322 9.99 -34.82 -14.63
N GLN A 323 9.20 -35.53 -15.45
CA GLN A 323 9.56 -35.94 -16.82
C GLN A 323 9.39 -34.82 -17.87
N LYS A 324 8.99 -33.59 -17.43
CA LYS A 324 8.72 -32.43 -18.32
C LYS A 324 7.61 -32.69 -19.36
N GLN A 325 6.67 -33.59 -19.06
CA GLN A 325 5.50 -33.83 -19.89
C GLN A 325 4.40 -32.80 -19.62
N ILE A 326 4.47 -32.12 -18.50
CA ILE A 326 3.56 -31.04 -18.06
C ILE A 326 4.39 -29.79 -17.87
N ASP A 327 3.91 -28.67 -18.40
CA ASP A 327 4.49 -27.33 -18.25
C ASP A 327 3.96 -26.62 -16.97
N ASN A 328 4.42 -25.39 -16.74
CA ASN A 328 3.99 -24.58 -15.59
C ASN A 328 2.50 -24.23 -15.63
N GLU A 329 1.93 -24.03 -16.83
CA GLU A 329 0.50 -23.80 -16.98
C GLU A 329 -0.31 -25.04 -16.59
N GLY A 330 0.11 -26.22 -17.02
CA GLY A 330 -0.47 -27.52 -16.63
C GLY A 330 -0.38 -27.76 -15.12
N TYR A 331 0.76 -27.36 -14.51
CA TYR A 331 0.93 -27.42 -13.06
C TYR A 331 -0.09 -26.55 -12.31
N ILE A 332 -0.26 -25.30 -12.74
CA ILE A 332 -1.24 -24.37 -12.16
C ILE A 332 -2.66 -24.91 -12.34
N LYS A 333 -3.00 -25.46 -13.51
CA LYS A 333 -4.31 -26.07 -13.76
C LYS A 333 -4.57 -27.24 -12.82
N PHE A 334 -3.57 -28.09 -12.61
CA PHE A 334 -3.68 -29.20 -11.65
C PHE A 334 -3.96 -28.70 -10.24
N LEU A 335 -3.18 -27.73 -9.74
CA LEU A 335 -3.41 -27.15 -8.42
C LEU A 335 -4.79 -26.52 -8.27
N LYS A 336 -5.33 -25.88 -9.31
CA LYS A 336 -6.70 -25.34 -9.30
C LYS A 336 -7.77 -26.42 -9.30
N SER A 337 -7.55 -27.53 -10.00
CA SER A 337 -8.53 -28.62 -10.09
C SER A 337 -8.53 -29.52 -8.85
N TYR A 338 -7.39 -29.68 -8.22
CA TYR A 338 -7.19 -30.53 -7.04
C TYR A 338 -6.95 -29.75 -5.75
N GLY A 339 -7.17 -28.42 -5.75
CA GLY A 339 -6.85 -27.53 -4.63
C GLY A 339 -7.44 -27.98 -3.30
N ASP A 340 -8.66 -28.51 -3.29
CA ASP A 340 -9.33 -28.95 -2.07
C ASP A 340 -8.65 -30.20 -1.44
N TYR A 341 -8.08 -31.08 -2.28
CA TYR A 341 -7.34 -32.26 -1.85
C TYR A 341 -5.91 -31.97 -1.40
N LEU A 342 -5.42 -30.75 -1.64
CA LEU A 342 -4.02 -30.40 -1.47
C LEU A 342 -3.84 -29.27 -0.46
N ILE A 343 -2.74 -29.30 0.26
CA ILE A 343 -2.22 -28.16 1.00
C ILE A 343 -1.00 -27.65 0.21
N VAL A 344 -1.14 -26.50 -0.41
CA VAL A 344 -0.07 -25.87 -1.20
C VAL A 344 0.81 -25.06 -0.25
N GLU A 345 2.12 -25.35 -0.30
CA GLU A 345 3.11 -24.64 0.51
C GLU A 345 3.49 -23.31 -0.17
N LYS A 346 3.60 -22.24 0.63
CA LYS A 346 4.03 -20.95 0.12
C LYS A 346 5.51 -20.99 -0.30
N PRO A 347 5.93 -20.18 -1.28
CA PRO A 347 7.34 -19.98 -1.60
C PRO A 347 8.13 -19.52 -0.38
N THR A 348 9.35 -20.01 -0.25
CA THR A 348 10.22 -19.66 0.88
C THR A 348 10.74 -18.22 0.76
N THR A 349 11.32 -17.69 1.84
CA THR A 349 12.01 -16.40 1.79
C THR A 349 13.20 -16.43 0.82
N VAL A 350 13.84 -17.57 0.66
CA VAL A 350 14.95 -17.75 -0.29
C VAL A 350 14.44 -17.65 -1.74
N ASP A 351 13.30 -18.25 -2.05
CA ASP A 351 12.67 -18.14 -3.38
C ASP A 351 12.29 -16.68 -3.69
N ASN A 352 11.73 -15.95 -2.70
CA ASN A 352 11.42 -14.53 -2.85
C ASN A 352 12.67 -13.67 -3.08
N LEU A 353 13.77 -13.95 -2.37
CA LEU A 353 15.04 -13.25 -2.58
C LEU A 353 15.66 -13.62 -3.92
N GLY A 354 15.61 -14.89 -4.31
CA GLY A 354 16.06 -15.36 -5.64
C GLY A 354 15.33 -14.63 -6.75
N PHE A 355 13.99 -14.60 -6.70
CA PHE A 355 13.17 -13.86 -7.67
C PHE A 355 13.49 -12.36 -7.68
N MET A 356 13.72 -11.76 -6.52
CA MET A 356 14.09 -10.35 -6.43
C MET A 356 15.44 -10.08 -7.12
N VAL A 357 16.44 -10.92 -6.91
CA VAL A 357 17.77 -10.72 -7.46
C VAL A 357 17.80 -11.06 -8.96
N GLU A 358 17.28 -12.21 -9.36
CA GLU A 358 17.38 -12.68 -10.74
C GLU A 358 16.41 -11.93 -11.67
N TYR A 359 15.14 -11.80 -11.25
CA TYR A 359 14.14 -11.17 -12.11
C TYR A 359 14.04 -9.66 -11.90
N GLN A 360 13.82 -9.19 -10.65
CA GLN A 360 13.56 -7.77 -10.44
C GLN A 360 14.80 -6.91 -10.62
N PHE A 361 15.96 -7.33 -10.09
CA PHE A 361 17.21 -6.60 -10.30
C PHE A 361 17.92 -7.00 -11.60
N GLY A 362 18.14 -8.29 -11.83
CA GLY A 362 18.90 -8.78 -12.97
C GLY A 362 18.18 -8.52 -14.29
N TYR A 363 16.95 -9.04 -14.43
CA TYR A 363 16.24 -8.95 -15.70
C TYR A 363 15.51 -7.61 -15.87
N MET A 364 14.72 -7.15 -14.89
CA MET A 364 13.94 -5.91 -15.06
C MET A 364 14.80 -4.66 -14.90
N TYR A 365 15.39 -4.44 -13.73
CA TYR A 365 16.06 -3.17 -13.41
C TYR A 365 17.25 -2.92 -14.36
N TRP A 366 18.17 -3.86 -14.50
CA TRP A 366 19.34 -3.70 -15.37
C TRP A 366 18.97 -3.56 -16.83
N ARG A 367 17.97 -4.32 -17.33
CA ARG A 367 17.48 -4.18 -18.69
C ARG A 367 16.95 -2.78 -18.97
N TYR A 368 16.12 -2.22 -18.06
CA TYR A 368 15.61 -0.85 -18.22
C TYR A 368 16.71 0.20 -18.08
N LEU A 369 17.64 0.01 -17.17
CA LEU A 369 18.78 0.92 -17.00
C LEU A 369 19.63 0.95 -18.28
N MET A 370 20.00 -0.21 -18.80
CA MET A 370 20.84 -0.32 -20.00
C MET A 370 20.11 0.09 -21.29
N TRP A 371 18.79 0.11 -21.29
CA TRP A 371 18.02 0.54 -22.45
C TRP A 371 18.08 2.06 -22.68
N ASN A 372 18.49 2.82 -21.67
CA ASN A 372 18.64 4.26 -21.74
C ASN A 372 20.10 4.72 -22.01
N PHE A 373 21.00 3.79 -22.23
CA PHE A 373 22.39 3.99 -22.57
C PHE A 373 22.75 3.18 -23.82
#